data_91a0054ea926dbdded6b809d7003f840
#
_entry.id   91a0054ea926dbdded6b809d7003f840
#
_cell.length_a   1.000
_cell.length_b   1.000
_cell.length_c   1.000
_cell.angle_alpha   90.00
_cell.angle_beta   90.00
_cell.angle_gamma   90.00
#
_symmetry.space_group_name_H-M   'P 1'
#
loop_
_entity.id
_entity.type
_entity.pdbx_description
1 polymer ?
#
loop_
_entity_poly.entity_id
_entity_poly.type
_entity_poly.pdbx_seq_one_letter_code
_entity_poly.pdbx_strand_id
1 'polypeptide(L)'
;LMEGMANSLLTPSFTGDIDLAGKLRSHLNSDLYFTRFLPAHDDTQKSLVSMLVNTEYSDISYSSYQNIPLATSVAKVFKRSGYQTIFVYAGFEGLSNRSEYFKVQGFDEFIGAHQLKARYPKMENSVWGGQDQFVFEEVYARLENHESPAPPLFIVTLTITNHPPY
;
A
#
# COMPACT_ATOMS: atom_id res chain seq x y z
N LEU A 1 3.15 -2.18 2.19
CA LEU A 1 2.33 -2.14 3.41
C LEU A 1 1.36 -3.30 3.41
N MET A 2 1.35 -4.10 4.46
CA MET A 2 0.55 -5.32 4.54
C MET A 2 -0.50 -5.17 5.65
N GLU A 3 -1.78 -5.17 5.25
CA GLU A 3 -2.92 -5.12 6.15
C GLU A 3 -3.10 -6.46 6.86
N GLY A 4 -3.46 -6.44 8.16
CA GLY A 4 -3.79 -7.62 8.95
C GLY A 4 -2.65 -8.64 9.14
N MET A 5 -1.40 -8.30 8.83
CA MET A 5 -0.28 -9.22 8.91
C MET A 5 0.60 -8.93 10.12
N ALA A 6 0.40 -9.73 11.17
CA ALA A 6 1.20 -9.65 12.38
C ALA A 6 2.47 -10.50 12.28
N ASN A 7 3.55 -10.08 12.97
CA ASN A 7 4.81 -10.81 13.04
C ASN A 7 4.62 -12.26 13.56
N SER A 8 3.67 -12.49 14.46
CA SER A 8 3.35 -13.83 14.99
C SER A 8 2.95 -14.82 13.89
N LEU A 9 2.36 -14.36 12.79
CA LEU A 9 1.98 -15.21 11.65
C LEU A 9 3.20 -15.77 10.90
N LEU A 10 4.36 -15.15 11.06
CA LEU A 10 5.62 -15.58 10.44
C LEU A 10 6.40 -16.56 11.34
N THR A 11 5.94 -16.82 12.58
CA THR A 11 6.63 -17.67 13.54
C THR A 11 5.99 -19.07 13.63
N PRO A 12 6.74 -20.16 13.45
CA PRO A 12 6.19 -21.53 13.49
C PRO A 12 5.50 -21.88 14.82
N SER A 13 5.97 -21.30 15.92
CA SER A 13 5.37 -21.53 17.25
C SER A 13 3.92 -21.04 17.37
N PHE A 14 3.48 -20.13 16.52
CA PHE A 14 2.12 -19.62 16.53
C PHE A 14 1.22 -20.35 15.51
N THR A 15 1.77 -20.70 14.35
CA THR A 15 0.99 -21.27 13.23
C THR A 15 0.95 -22.79 13.22
N GLY A 16 1.70 -23.46 14.12
CA GLY A 16 1.83 -24.92 14.13
C GLY A 16 2.39 -25.45 12.81
N ASP A 17 1.70 -26.41 12.20
CA ASP A 17 2.11 -27.04 10.94
C ASP A 17 1.74 -26.22 9.69
N ILE A 18 1.04 -25.09 9.85
CA ILE A 18 0.61 -24.25 8.73
C ILE A 18 1.68 -23.19 8.44
N ASP A 19 2.26 -23.24 7.25
CA ASP A 19 3.21 -22.21 6.79
C ASP A 19 2.49 -21.03 6.13
N LEU A 20 2.15 -20.02 6.93
CA LEU A 20 1.53 -18.78 6.44
C LEU A 20 2.54 -17.83 5.78
N ALA A 21 3.84 -18.03 6.00
CA ALA A 21 4.87 -17.24 5.35
C ALA A 21 5.09 -17.65 3.88
N GLY A 22 4.82 -18.92 3.55
CA GLY A 22 5.01 -19.42 2.20
C GLY A 22 6.41 -19.10 1.66
N LYS A 23 6.49 -18.53 0.44
CA LYS A 23 7.77 -18.15 -0.18
C LYS A 23 8.53 -17.06 0.57
N LEU A 24 7.88 -16.24 1.40
CA LEU A 24 8.57 -15.24 2.22
C LEU A 24 9.50 -15.85 3.25
N ARG A 25 9.26 -17.11 3.65
CA ARG A 25 10.09 -17.80 4.65
C ARG A 25 11.57 -17.85 4.29
N SER A 26 11.90 -18.05 3.03
CA SER A 26 13.30 -18.05 2.56
C SER A 26 13.97 -16.69 2.75
N HIS A 27 13.21 -15.61 2.71
CA HIS A 27 13.70 -14.24 2.84
C HIS A 27 13.91 -13.81 4.29
N LEU A 28 13.21 -14.44 5.26
CA LEU A 28 13.33 -14.07 6.68
C LEU A 28 14.75 -14.26 7.25
N ASN A 29 15.56 -15.13 6.63
CA ASN A 29 16.94 -15.40 7.06
C ASN A 29 18.01 -14.70 6.20
N SER A 30 17.66 -14.21 5.03
CA SER A 30 18.60 -13.60 4.07
C SER A 30 18.43 -12.09 3.93
N ASP A 31 17.22 -11.60 4.18
CA ASP A 31 16.90 -10.20 4.01
C ASP A 31 16.88 -9.45 5.36
N LEU A 32 16.74 -8.13 5.30
CA LEU A 32 16.65 -7.31 6.48
C LEU A 32 15.27 -7.44 7.11
N TYR A 33 15.16 -8.16 8.22
CA TYR A 33 13.93 -8.45 8.93
C TYR A 33 13.88 -7.81 10.32
N PHE A 34 12.96 -6.89 10.55
CA PHE A 34 12.77 -6.20 11.82
C PHE A 34 11.75 -6.92 12.69
N THR A 35 12.21 -7.68 13.68
CA THR A 35 11.34 -8.48 14.56
C THR A 35 10.52 -7.67 15.56
N ARG A 36 10.89 -6.40 15.77
CA ARG A 36 10.27 -5.49 16.75
C ARG A 36 9.75 -4.20 16.12
N PHE A 37 9.42 -4.24 14.85
CA PHE A 37 8.84 -3.10 14.17
C PHE A 37 7.36 -2.97 14.56
N LEU A 38 6.96 -1.81 15.07
CA LEU A 38 5.58 -1.49 15.40
C LEU A 38 5.08 -0.40 14.47
N PRO A 39 3.81 -0.46 14.03
CA PRO A 39 3.19 0.65 13.33
C PRO A 39 3.07 1.85 14.26
N ALA A 40 3.00 3.06 13.69
CA ALA A 40 2.83 4.29 14.46
C ALA A 40 1.44 4.36 15.15
N HIS A 41 0.45 3.70 14.57
CA HIS A 41 -0.93 3.66 15.04
C HIS A 41 -1.54 2.27 14.89
N ASP A 42 -2.63 2.03 15.57
CA ASP A 42 -3.45 0.81 15.53
C ASP A 42 -4.48 0.81 14.37
N ASP A 43 -4.47 1.83 13.54
CA ASP A 43 -5.36 2.06 12.41
C ASP A 43 -4.55 2.23 11.12
N THR A 44 -5.02 1.60 10.02
CA THR A 44 -4.33 1.63 8.73
C THR A 44 -4.24 3.03 8.15
N GLN A 45 -5.33 3.81 8.19
CA GLN A 45 -5.34 5.16 7.63
C GLN A 45 -4.40 6.09 8.39
N LYS A 46 -4.40 6.01 9.71
CA LYS A 46 -3.51 6.80 10.58
C LYS A 46 -2.04 6.43 10.32
N SER A 47 -1.75 5.13 10.21
CA SER A 47 -0.39 4.63 9.92
C SER A 47 0.09 5.07 8.52
N LEU A 48 -0.77 5.03 7.51
CA LEU A 48 -0.46 5.53 6.16
C LEU A 48 -0.14 7.02 6.15
N VAL A 49 -0.99 7.83 6.80
CA VAL A 49 -0.80 9.28 6.87
C VAL A 49 0.48 9.62 7.63
N SER A 50 0.73 8.97 8.77
CA SER A 50 1.96 9.15 9.53
C SER A 50 3.20 8.79 8.71
N MET A 51 3.18 7.66 8.01
CA MET A 51 4.32 7.17 7.23
C MET A 51 4.56 7.97 5.94
N LEU A 52 3.50 8.28 5.19
CA LEU A 52 3.62 8.86 3.84
C LEU A 52 3.57 10.38 3.83
N VAL A 53 3.06 11.00 4.88
CA VAL A 53 2.89 12.46 4.96
C VAL A 53 3.61 13.06 6.17
N ASN A 54 4.10 12.21 7.09
CA ASN A 54 4.81 12.60 8.29
C ASN A 54 4.01 13.58 9.16
N THR A 55 2.78 13.20 9.50
CA THR A 55 1.90 13.96 10.40
C THR A 55 1.18 13.01 11.36
N GLU A 56 0.98 13.45 12.59
CA GLU A 56 0.19 12.73 13.60
C GLU A 56 -1.33 13.03 13.48
N TYR A 57 -1.70 14.00 12.65
CA TYR A 57 -3.09 14.37 12.44
C TYR A 57 -3.80 13.38 11.52
N SER A 58 -4.44 12.39 12.13
CA SER A 58 -4.96 11.20 11.45
C SER A 58 -6.12 11.46 10.49
N ASP A 59 -7.01 12.40 10.83
CA ASP A 59 -8.24 12.64 10.07
C ASP A 59 -8.08 13.71 8.98
N ILE A 60 -6.83 14.04 8.63
CA ILE A 60 -6.49 15.09 7.69
C ILE A 60 -7.15 14.90 6.31
N SER A 61 -7.31 13.64 5.87
CA SER A 61 -7.94 13.31 4.59
C SER A 61 -9.44 13.62 4.51
N TYR A 62 -10.08 13.85 5.65
CA TYR A 62 -11.49 14.27 5.75
C TYR A 62 -11.67 15.68 6.29
N SER A 63 -10.59 16.33 6.70
CA SER A 63 -10.64 17.66 7.30
C SER A 63 -10.69 18.76 6.23
N SER A 64 -10.82 20.00 6.70
CA SER A 64 -10.65 21.19 5.84
C SER A 64 -9.27 21.27 5.18
N TYR A 65 -8.30 20.50 5.67
CA TYR A 65 -6.92 20.43 5.13
C TYR A 65 -6.72 19.35 4.07
N GLN A 66 -7.75 18.57 3.72
CA GLN A 66 -7.66 17.47 2.75
C GLN A 66 -7.09 17.87 1.39
N ASN A 67 -7.31 19.11 0.97
CA ASN A 67 -6.85 19.66 -0.31
C ASN A 67 -5.52 20.45 -0.20
N ILE A 68 -4.89 20.44 0.97
CA ILE A 68 -3.64 21.16 1.19
C ILE A 68 -2.46 20.21 0.99
N PRO A 69 -1.60 20.48 0.01
CA PRO A 69 -0.42 19.67 -0.23
C PRO A 69 0.66 19.96 0.83
N LEU A 70 0.99 18.96 1.64
CA LEU A 70 1.99 19.08 2.70
C LEU A 70 3.42 18.94 2.16
N ALA A 71 4.33 19.75 2.67
CA ALA A 71 5.75 19.72 2.27
C ALA A 71 6.45 18.43 2.73
N THR A 72 5.93 17.80 3.78
CA THR A 72 6.46 16.57 4.40
C THR A 72 6.10 15.31 3.63
N SER A 73 5.25 15.40 2.60
CA SER A 73 4.86 14.22 1.83
C SER A 73 6.04 13.54 1.14
N VAL A 74 6.19 12.24 1.40
CA VAL A 74 7.23 11.39 0.79
C VAL A 74 7.09 11.35 -0.74
N ALA A 75 5.86 11.25 -1.27
CA ALA A 75 5.62 11.24 -2.72
C ALA A 75 6.15 12.52 -3.38
N LYS A 76 5.99 13.69 -2.74
CA LYS A 76 6.56 14.94 -3.28
C LYS A 76 8.07 14.96 -3.31
N VAL A 77 8.74 14.34 -2.34
CA VAL A 77 10.20 14.24 -2.34
C VAL A 77 10.66 13.43 -3.54
N PHE A 78 10.08 12.24 -3.76
CA PHE A 78 10.39 11.40 -4.91
C PHE A 78 10.05 12.09 -6.23
N LYS A 79 8.88 12.73 -6.34
CA LYS A 79 8.47 13.47 -7.54
C LYS A 79 9.45 14.59 -7.89
N ARG A 80 9.91 15.38 -6.92
CA ARG A 80 10.94 16.41 -7.13
C ARG A 80 12.29 15.84 -7.56
N SER A 81 12.56 14.59 -7.20
CA SER A 81 13.76 13.85 -7.62
C SER A 81 13.58 13.15 -8.98
N GLY A 82 12.51 13.45 -9.72
CA GLY A 82 12.26 12.94 -11.06
C GLY A 82 11.60 11.56 -11.12
N TYR A 83 11.07 11.04 -10.01
CA TYR A 83 10.34 9.78 -10.00
C TYR A 83 8.88 9.97 -10.45
N GLN A 84 8.35 8.98 -11.15
CA GLN A 84 6.91 8.78 -11.27
C GLN A 84 6.41 8.11 -9.98
N THR A 85 5.36 8.65 -9.38
CA THR A 85 4.87 8.24 -8.06
C THR A 85 3.50 7.58 -8.19
N ILE A 86 3.38 6.33 -7.75
CA ILE A 86 2.19 5.50 -7.97
C ILE A 86 1.75 4.89 -6.63
N PHE A 87 0.45 4.96 -6.32
CA PHE A 87 -0.16 4.24 -5.22
C PHE A 87 -1.06 3.13 -5.78
N VAL A 88 -0.84 1.87 -5.38
CA VAL A 88 -1.64 0.71 -5.81
C VAL A 88 -2.30 0.07 -4.60
N TYR A 89 -3.63 -0.07 -4.66
CA TYR A 89 -4.44 -0.54 -3.55
C TYR A 89 -5.64 -1.35 -4.07
N ALA A 90 -5.82 -2.58 -3.61
CA ALA A 90 -6.96 -3.39 -4.04
C ALA A 90 -8.29 -2.96 -3.39
N GLY A 91 -8.29 -2.07 -2.40
CA GLY A 91 -9.51 -1.55 -1.79
C GLY A 91 -10.18 -0.43 -2.61
N PHE A 92 -11.40 -0.10 -2.21
CA PHE A 92 -12.17 0.97 -2.88
C PHE A 92 -11.54 2.34 -2.65
N GLU A 93 -11.41 3.12 -3.70
CA GLU A 93 -10.69 4.41 -3.75
C GLU A 93 -11.26 5.46 -2.81
N GLY A 94 -12.60 5.45 -2.63
CA GLY A 94 -13.29 6.40 -1.75
C GLY A 94 -13.10 6.14 -0.27
N LEU A 95 -12.58 4.96 0.10
CA LEU A 95 -12.36 4.62 1.50
C LEU A 95 -11.34 5.59 2.12
N SER A 96 -11.75 6.28 3.18
CA SER A 96 -10.96 7.30 3.86
C SER A 96 -10.49 8.44 2.94
N ASN A 97 -11.22 8.70 1.85
CA ASN A 97 -10.87 9.71 0.82
C ASN A 97 -9.44 9.55 0.28
N ARG A 98 -8.94 8.30 0.24
CA ARG A 98 -7.52 8.00 -0.06
C ARG A 98 -7.09 8.48 -1.43
N SER A 99 -7.89 8.18 -2.46
CA SER A 99 -7.53 8.52 -3.83
C SER A 99 -7.28 10.01 -4.00
N GLU A 100 -8.24 10.84 -3.62
CA GLU A 100 -8.12 12.28 -3.80
C GLU A 100 -7.05 12.87 -2.89
N TYR A 101 -6.99 12.43 -1.63
CA TYR A 101 -6.01 12.92 -0.69
C TYR A 101 -4.57 12.62 -1.13
N PHE A 102 -4.25 11.37 -1.50
CA PHE A 102 -2.88 11.02 -1.88
C PHE A 102 -2.45 11.64 -3.22
N LYS A 103 -3.37 11.89 -4.16
CA LYS A 103 -3.07 12.69 -5.35
C LYS A 103 -2.65 14.12 -4.97
N VAL A 104 -3.38 14.77 -4.05
CA VAL A 104 -2.98 16.08 -3.51
C VAL A 104 -1.63 16.02 -2.82
N GLN A 105 -1.30 14.90 -2.17
CA GLN A 105 -0.02 14.69 -1.52
C GLN A 105 1.13 14.34 -2.49
N GLY A 106 0.88 14.30 -3.81
CA GLY A 106 1.92 14.23 -4.83
C GLY A 106 2.06 12.88 -5.52
N PHE A 107 1.17 11.92 -5.29
CA PHE A 107 1.10 10.74 -6.13
C PHE A 107 0.53 11.11 -7.50
N ASP A 108 1.22 10.72 -8.57
CA ASP A 108 0.79 10.94 -9.96
C ASP A 108 -0.39 10.05 -10.32
N GLU A 109 -0.37 8.82 -9.83
CA GLU A 109 -1.45 7.85 -10.03
C GLU A 109 -1.88 7.25 -8.69
N PHE A 110 -3.20 7.04 -8.56
CA PHE A 110 -3.80 6.18 -7.55
C PHE A 110 -4.63 5.12 -8.25
N ILE A 111 -4.26 3.86 -8.10
CA ILE A 111 -4.89 2.70 -8.74
C ILE A 111 -5.60 1.92 -7.64
N GLY A 112 -6.92 1.98 -7.64
CA GLY A 112 -7.77 1.28 -6.67
C GLY A 112 -8.54 0.12 -7.28
N ALA A 113 -9.50 -0.40 -6.51
CA ALA A 113 -10.27 -1.59 -6.90
C ALA A 113 -10.96 -1.48 -8.26
N HIS A 114 -11.52 -0.31 -8.60
CA HIS A 114 -12.22 -0.14 -9.88
C HIS A 114 -11.26 -0.18 -11.07
N GLN A 115 -10.11 0.47 -10.99
CA GLN A 115 -9.11 0.44 -12.04
C GLN A 115 -8.49 -0.96 -12.18
N LEU A 116 -8.20 -1.63 -11.05
CA LEU A 116 -7.71 -3.01 -11.07
C LEU A 116 -8.74 -3.95 -11.68
N LYS A 117 -10.02 -3.85 -11.31
CA LYS A 117 -11.10 -4.67 -11.90
C LYS A 117 -11.24 -4.47 -13.40
N ALA A 118 -11.08 -3.25 -13.89
CA ALA A 118 -11.13 -2.94 -15.32
C ALA A 118 -9.96 -3.58 -16.08
N ARG A 119 -8.76 -3.66 -15.49
CA ARG A 119 -7.56 -4.27 -16.08
C ARG A 119 -7.54 -5.79 -15.91
N TYR A 120 -8.07 -6.27 -14.79
CA TYR A 120 -8.10 -7.68 -14.40
C TYR A 120 -9.54 -8.15 -14.18
N PRO A 121 -10.30 -8.45 -15.24
CA PRO A 121 -11.73 -8.81 -15.14
C PRO A 121 -12.02 -10.03 -14.26
N LYS A 122 -11.01 -10.89 -14.03
CA LYS A 122 -11.11 -12.05 -13.14
C LYS A 122 -11.08 -11.69 -11.64
N MET A 123 -10.64 -10.47 -11.29
CA MET A 123 -10.63 -10.02 -9.91
C MET A 123 -12.04 -10.05 -9.33
N GLU A 124 -12.21 -10.70 -8.19
CA GLU A 124 -13.47 -10.67 -7.44
C GLU A 124 -13.38 -9.61 -6.33
N ASN A 125 -14.48 -8.96 -6.02
CA ASN A 125 -14.53 -7.97 -4.96
C ASN A 125 -15.20 -8.55 -3.72
N SER A 126 -14.59 -8.30 -2.57
CA SER A 126 -15.20 -8.40 -1.25
C SER A 126 -15.88 -7.08 -0.87
N VAL A 127 -16.34 -6.96 0.37
CA VAL A 127 -16.86 -5.70 0.93
C VAL A 127 -15.80 -4.59 1.02
N TRP A 128 -14.52 -4.95 0.99
CA TRP A 128 -13.38 -4.04 1.12
C TRP A 128 -12.71 -3.67 -0.22
N GLY A 129 -12.89 -4.51 -1.24
CA GLY A 129 -12.23 -4.38 -2.53
C GLY A 129 -11.85 -5.72 -3.13
N GLY A 130 -10.86 -5.76 -4.01
CA GLY A 130 -10.39 -6.96 -4.69
C GLY A 130 -9.29 -7.72 -3.94
N GLN A 131 -8.81 -8.80 -4.56
CA GLN A 131 -7.72 -9.61 -4.01
C GLN A 131 -6.36 -8.93 -4.23
N ASP A 132 -5.48 -9.06 -3.24
CA ASP A 132 -4.15 -8.45 -3.23
C ASP A 132 -3.23 -8.97 -4.33
N GLN A 133 -3.46 -10.19 -4.86
CA GLN A 133 -2.67 -10.69 -5.98
C GLN A 133 -2.67 -9.71 -7.17
N PHE A 134 -3.80 -9.02 -7.44
CA PHE A 134 -3.90 -8.06 -8.53
C PHE A 134 -3.15 -6.75 -8.27
N VAL A 135 -2.90 -6.40 -7.00
CA VAL A 135 -1.95 -5.33 -6.65
C VAL A 135 -0.54 -5.72 -7.12
N PHE A 136 -0.10 -6.95 -6.84
CA PHE A 136 1.23 -7.41 -7.22
C PHE A 136 1.34 -7.64 -8.73
N GLU A 137 0.30 -8.14 -9.39
CA GLU A 137 0.25 -8.25 -10.87
C GLU A 137 0.38 -6.88 -11.54
N GLU A 138 -0.31 -5.85 -11.03
CA GLU A 138 -0.19 -4.47 -11.53
C GLU A 138 1.22 -3.92 -11.34
N VAL A 139 1.81 -4.10 -10.15
CA VAL A 139 3.19 -3.65 -9.88
C VAL A 139 4.17 -4.36 -10.81
N TYR A 140 4.03 -5.67 -10.96
CA TYR A 140 4.90 -6.46 -11.83
C TYR A 140 4.79 -6.00 -13.30
N ALA A 141 3.57 -5.82 -13.80
CA ALA A 141 3.33 -5.30 -15.14
C ALA A 141 3.95 -3.91 -15.36
N ARG A 142 3.91 -3.05 -14.33
CA ARG A 142 4.55 -1.73 -14.39
C ARG A 142 6.07 -1.82 -14.46
N LEU A 143 6.68 -2.75 -13.71
CA LEU A 143 8.12 -2.97 -13.72
C LEU A 143 8.59 -3.60 -15.03
N GLU A 144 7.87 -4.59 -15.58
CA GLU A 144 8.21 -5.23 -16.85
C GLU A 144 8.15 -4.28 -18.05
N ASN A 145 7.15 -3.38 -18.05
CA ASN A 145 6.96 -2.41 -19.13
C ASN A 145 7.72 -1.10 -18.91
N HIS A 146 8.57 -1.04 -17.89
CA HIS A 146 9.34 0.14 -17.56
C HIS A 146 10.64 0.20 -18.33
N GLU A 147 10.59 0.79 -19.52
CA GLU A 147 11.74 0.91 -20.41
C GLU A 147 12.52 2.21 -20.21
N SER A 148 13.87 2.14 -20.30
CA SER A 148 14.73 3.33 -20.32
C SER A 148 14.50 4.10 -21.64
N PRO A 149 14.35 5.46 -21.63
CA PRO A 149 14.73 6.41 -20.59
C PRO A 149 13.57 6.93 -19.69
N ALA A 150 12.60 6.08 -19.35
CA ALA A 150 11.50 6.50 -18.50
C ALA A 150 11.95 6.95 -17.09
N PRO A 151 11.21 7.84 -16.41
CA PRO A 151 11.48 8.25 -15.04
C PRO A 151 11.46 7.05 -14.08
N PRO A 152 12.35 6.97 -13.09
CA PRO A 152 12.31 5.89 -12.10
C PRO A 152 10.98 5.86 -11.35
N LEU A 153 10.58 4.68 -10.88
CA LEU A 153 9.29 4.47 -10.22
C LEU A 153 9.43 4.53 -8.70
N PHE A 154 8.53 5.26 -8.05
CA PHE A 154 8.24 5.15 -6.63
C PHE A 154 6.84 4.59 -6.46
N ILE A 155 6.73 3.32 -6.09
CA ILE A 155 5.45 2.61 -5.96
C ILE A 155 5.18 2.30 -4.49
N VAL A 156 4.03 2.74 -4.01
CA VAL A 156 3.49 2.35 -2.71
C VAL A 156 2.34 1.36 -2.93
N THR A 157 2.40 0.24 -2.24
CA THR A 157 1.32 -0.76 -2.24
C THR A 157 0.70 -0.89 -0.86
N LEU A 158 -0.62 -1.11 -0.83
CA LEU A 158 -1.36 -1.51 0.36
C LEU A 158 -2.19 -2.74 0.05
N THR A 159 -2.10 -3.76 0.91
CA THR A 159 -2.94 -4.96 0.83
C THR A 159 -4.27 -4.76 1.56
N ILE A 160 -5.29 -5.58 1.26
CA ILE A 160 -6.61 -5.52 1.90
C ILE A 160 -7.24 -6.89 2.14
N THR A 161 -6.77 -7.94 1.46
CA THR A 161 -7.42 -9.27 1.51
C THR A 161 -7.53 -9.83 2.94
N ASN A 162 -6.60 -9.50 3.81
CA ASN A 162 -6.60 -9.95 5.21
C ASN A 162 -7.44 -9.06 6.15
N HIS A 163 -8.24 -8.14 5.62
CA HIS A 163 -9.12 -7.29 6.44
C HIS A 163 -10.43 -8.01 6.76
N PRO A 164 -10.79 -8.21 8.06
CA PRO A 164 -12.08 -8.80 8.43
C PRO A 164 -13.24 -7.84 8.12
N PRO A 165 -14.49 -8.33 7.88
CA PRO A 165 -14.85 -9.74 7.72
C PRO A 165 -14.34 -10.32 6.38
N TYR A 166 -14.08 -11.63 6.40
CA TYR A 166 -13.59 -12.38 5.23
C TYR A 166 -14.74 -12.83 4.34
#